data_c170fbc65be6dac2dfc3ccd4e6c5f4b8
#
_entry.id   c170fbc65be6dac2dfc3ccd4e6c5f4b8
#
_cell.length_a   1.000
_cell.length_b   1.000
_cell.length_c   1.000
_cell.angle_alpha   90.00
_cell.angle_beta   90.00
_cell.angle_gamma   90.00
#
_symmetry.space_group_name_H-M   'P 1'
#
loop_
_entity.id
_entity.type
_entity.pdbx_description
1 polymer ?
#
loop_
_entity_poly.entity_id
_entity_poly.type
_entity_poly.pdbx_seq_one_letter_code
_entity_poly.pdbx_strand_id
1 'polypeptide(L)'
;NKIYAPLKDKWLVVKPEEEVRQRYICRLVDSYGYDINQMDQELKVTNSHRGQGSARADIVIWKSAQEKKYNKSAFIIVECKAESVTIRKEDYYQGYNYAAWAGADFFVTTNLKETRIFKVVKGELPKKLEEIVDIPTADMANNEKKVKELLNQTKAFTRDEFSRLLYKCHNIIRNN
;
A
#
# COMPACT_ATOMS: atom_id res chain seq x y z
N ASN A 1 9.58 -23.85 -10.05
CA ASN A 1 8.22 -23.55 -9.61
C ASN A 1 7.67 -22.33 -10.35
N LYS A 2 6.36 -22.34 -10.66
CA LYS A 2 5.65 -21.21 -11.29
C LYS A 2 4.43 -20.85 -10.46
N ILE A 3 4.06 -19.57 -10.46
CA ILE A 3 2.86 -19.02 -9.86
C ILE A 3 2.00 -18.36 -10.94
N TYR A 4 0.70 -18.53 -10.89
CA TYR A 4 -0.20 -17.88 -11.82
C TYR A 4 -0.43 -16.42 -11.42
N ALA A 5 -0.28 -15.50 -12.38
CA ALA A 5 -0.48 -14.08 -12.20
C ALA A 5 -1.76 -13.63 -12.93
N PRO A 6 -2.92 -13.54 -12.23
CA PRO A 6 -4.22 -13.28 -12.84
C PRO A 6 -4.28 -11.93 -13.56
N LEU A 7 -3.58 -10.91 -13.05
CA LEU A 7 -3.54 -9.59 -13.69
C LEU A 7 -2.77 -9.56 -15.02
N LYS A 8 -1.96 -10.58 -15.28
CA LYS A 8 -1.20 -10.74 -16.54
C LYS A 8 -1.65 -11.94 -17.36
N ASP A 9 -2.59 -12.71 -16.85
CA ASP A 9 -3.07 -13.96 -17.45
C ASP A 9 -1.94 -14.90 -17.88
N LYS A 10 -0.95 -15.12 -16.98
CA LYS A 10 0.20 -15.98 -17.28
C LYS A 10 0.86 -16.57 -16.04
N TRP A 11 1.61 -17.65 -16.29
CA TRP A 11 2.46 -18.29 -15.30
C TRP A 11 3.83 -17.59 -15.23
N LEU A 12 4.19 -17.11 -14.04
CA LEU A 12 5.48 -16.48 -13.76
C LEU A 12 6.39 -17.44 -12.98
N VAL A 13 7.69 -17.24 -13.11
CA VAL A 13 8.67 -17.93 -12.23
C VAL A 13 8.50 -17.39 -10.82
N VAL A 14 8.40 -18.29 -9.83
CA VAL A 14 8.29 -17.91 -8.43
C VAL A 14 9.58 -17.22 -8.00
N LYS A 15 9.46 -15.95 -7.67
CA LYS A 15 10.44 -15.16 -6.93
C LYS A 15 9.82 -14.76 -5.58
N PRO A 16 10.61 -14.56 -4.52
CA PRO A 16 10.04 -14.25 -3.19
C PRO A 16 9.10 -13.04 -3.18
N GLU A 17 9.41 -11.98 -3.90
CA GLU A 17 8.54 -10.79 -4.03
C GLU A 17 7.30 -11.07 -4.88
N GLU A 18 7.44 -11.90 -5.94
CA GLU A 18 6.30 -12.28 -6.79
C GLU A 18 5.30 -13.12 -6.01
N GLU A 19 5.76 -14.01 -5.14
CA GLU A 19 4.89 -14.80 -4.26
C GLU A 19 4.08 -13.86 -3.33
N VAL A 20 4.73 -12.90 -2.70
CA VAL A 20 4.07 -11.89 -1.86
C VAL A 20 3.05 -11.10 -2.68
N ARG A 21 3.42 -10.66 -3.88
CA ARG A 21 2.54 -9.89 -4.76
C ARG A 21 1.28 -10.67 -5.11
N GLN A 22 1.40 -11.92 -5.56
CA GLN A 22 0.23 -12.72 -5.95
C GLN A 22 -0.66 -13.04 -4.75
N ARG A 23 -0.09 -13.37 -3.60
CA ARG A 23 -0.86 -13.59 -2.35
C ARG A 23 -1.56 -12.32 -1.88
N TYR A 24 -0.95 -11.16 -2.05
CA TYR A 24 -1.58 -9.89 -1.69
C TYR A 24 -2.70 -9.51 -2.66
N ILE A 25 -2.57 -9.81 -3.97
CA ILE A 25 -3.66 -9.68 -4.96
C ILE A 25 -4.86 -10.55 -4.54
N CYS A 26 -4.64 -11.81 -4.16
CA CYS A 26 -5.73 -12.65 -3.62
C CYS A 26 -6.40 -12.00 -2.40
N ARG A 27 -5.62 -11.44 -1.47
CA ARG A 27 -6.17 -10.72 -0.31
C ARG A 27 -7.01 -9.51 -0.70
N LEU A 28 -6.57 -8.74 -1.71
CA LEU A 28 -7.34 -7.60 -2.23
C LEU A 28 -8.67 -8.03 -2.81
N VAL A 29 -8.72 -9.16 -3.50
CA VAL A 29 -9.97 -9.73 -4.04
C VAL A 29 -10.84 -10.28 -2.91
N ASP A 30 -10.31 -11.20 -2.10
CA ASP A 30 -11.09 -11.99 -1.16
C ASP A 30 -11.53 -11.21 0.08
N SER A 31 -10.66 -10.34 0.60
CA SER A 31 -10.91 -9.60 1.85
C SER A 31 -11.39 -8.17 1.64
N TYR A 32 -10.94 -7.51 0.57
CA TYR A 32 -11.29 -6.12 0.28
C TYR A 32 -12.32 -5.98 -0.85
N GLY A 33 -12.63 -7.06 -1.58
CA GLY A 33 -13.65 -7.08 -2.62
C GLY A 33 -13.30 -6.37 -3.92
N TYR A 34 -12.00 -6.09 -4.16
CA TYR A 34 -11.56 -5.45 -5.39
C TYR A 34 -11.63 -6.42 -6.58
N ASP A 35 -12.18 -5.96 -7.70
CA ASP A 35 -12.20 -6.71 -8.94
C ASP A 35 -10.81 -6.67 -9.63
N ILE A 36 -10.39 -7.80 -10.21
CA ILE A 36 -9.12 -7.90 -10.95
C ILE A 36 -9.05 -6.91 -12.11
N ASN A 37 -10.19 -6.54 -12.71
CA ASN A 37 -10.27 -5.58 -13.81
C ASN A 37 -9.98 -4.13 -13.37
N GLN A 38 -10.02 -3.83 -12.07
CA GLN A 38 -9.66 -2.53 -11.52
C GLN A 38 -8.24 -2.47 -10.91
N MET A 39 -7.44 -3.50 -11.16
CA MET A 39 -6.05 -3.59 -10.72
C MET A 39 -5.09 -3.77 -11.88
N ASP A 40 -3.83 -3.45 -11.66
CA ASP A 40 -2.70 -3.80 -12.54
C ASP A 40 -1.46 -4.09 -11.70
N GLN A 41 -0.49 -4.79 -12.29
CA GLN A 41 0.78 -5.07 -11.63
C GLN A 41 1.98 -4.65 -12.48
N GLU A 42 3.09 -4.28 -11.81
CA GLU A 42 4.34 -3.81 -12.42
C GLU A 42 4.11 -2.65 -13.41
N LEU A 43 3.19 -1.75 -13.06
CA LEU A 43 2.90 -0.58 -13.88
C LEU A 43 3.99 0.47 -13.71
N LYS A 44 4.48 1.00 -14.82
CA LYS A 44 5.41 2.13 -14.82
C LYS A 44 4.68 3.39 -14.34
N VAL A 45 5.20 3.99 -13.27
CA VAL A 45 4.78 5.30 -12.79
C VAL A 45 5.78 6.32 -13.31
N THR A 46 5.33 7.20 -14.19
CA THR A 46 6.16 8.26 -14.75
C THR A 46 5.93 9.57 -14.02
N ASN A 47 7.01 10.23 -13.61
CA ASN A 47 6.95 11.61 -13.17
C ASN A 47 7.02 12.53 -14.40
N SER A 48 5.87 13.05 -14.82
CA SER A 48 5.76 13.94 -15.99
C SER A 48 6.53 15.26 -15.84
N HIS A 49 6.91 15.63 -14.62
CA HIS A 49 7.56 16.93 -14.36
C HIS A 49 9.09 16.90 -14.31
N ARG A 50 9.76 15.74 -14.27
CA ARG A 50 11.23 15.67 -14.14
C ARG A 50 11.95 14.74 -15.11
N GLY A 51 11.31 14.10 -16.06
CA GLY A 51 11.95 13.36 -17.16
C GLY A 51 12.95 12.26 -16.78
N GLN A 52 13.16 11.97 -15.51
CA GLN A 52 14.14 11.00 -15.03
C GLN A 52 13.51 10.06 -14.00
N GLY A 53 13.52 8.78 -14.36
CA GLY A 53 13.16 7.69 -13.47
C GLY A 53 11.78 7.10 -13.74
N SER A 54 11.71 5.96 -14.42
CA SER A 54 10.53 5.13 -14.44
C SER A 54 10.58 4.19 -13.24
N ALA A 55 9.82 4.48 -12.21
CA ALA A 55 9.56 3.53 -11.14
C ALA A 55 8.43 2.59 -11.57
N ARG A 56 8.44 1.37 -11.05
CA ARG A 56 7.32 0.43 -11.23
C ARG A 56 6.65 0.24 -9.90
N ALA A 57 5.34 0.49 -9.87
CA ALA A 57 4.50 0.10 -8.75
C ALA A 57 4.18 -1.40 -8.88
N ASP A 58 4.31 -2.14 -7.78
CA ASP A 58 4.03 -3.58 -7.77
C ASP A 58 2.57 -3.88 -8.04
N ILE A 59 1.65 -3.18 -7.37
CA ILE A 59 0.22 -3.27 -7.62
C ILE A 59 -0.37 -1.86 -7.63
N VAL A 60 -1.21 -1.59 -8.62
CA VAL A 60 -1.99 -0.35 -8.75
C VAL A 60 -3.46 -0.70 -8.72
N ILE A 61 -4.24 0.03 -7.94
CA ILE A 61 -5.68 -0.18 -7.79
C ILE A 61 -6.40 1.13 -8.09
N TRP A 62 -7.44 1.07 -8.91
CA TRP A 62 -8.38 2.16 -9.19
C TRP A 62 -9.69 1.94 -8.44
N LYS A 63 -10.48 2.99 -8.26
CA LYS A 63 -11.80 2.88 -7.62
C LYS A 63 -12.77 2.01 -8.42
N SER A 64 -12.54 1.91 -9.74
CA SER A 64 -13.34 1.07 -10.64
C SER A 64 -12.53 0.67 -11.89
N ALA A 65 -12.98 -0.38 -12.59
CA ALA A 65 -12.43 -0.77 -13.89
C ALA A 65 -12.57 0.34 -14.95
N GLN A 66 -13.62 1.15 -14.83
CA GLN A 66 -13.86 2.29 -15.73
C GLN A 66 -12.80 3.39 -15.50
N GLU A 67 -12.45 3.71 -14.27
CA GLU A 67 -11.38 4.66 -13.96
C GLU A 67 -10.02 4.18 -14.48
N LYS A 68 -9.72 2.90 -14.34
CA LYS A 68 -8.53 2.27 -14.96
C LYS A 68 -8.53 2.48 -16.47
N LYS A 69 -9.65 2.17 -17.15
CA LYS A 69 -9.79 2.32 -18.61
C LYS A 69 -9.57 3.75 -19.09
N TYR A 70 -9.98 4.73 -18.31
CA TYR A 70 -9.82 6.16 -18.64
C TYR A 70 -8.50 6.76 -18.08
N ASN A 71 -7.57 5.95 -17.61
CA ASN A 71 -6.30 6.40 -17.04
C ASN A 71 -6.46 7.50 -15.98
N LYS A 72 -7.47 7.35 -15.10
CA LYS A 72 -7.60 8.23 -13.94
C LYS A 72 -6.46 8.00 -12.96
N SER A 73 -6.29 8.91 -12.02
CA SER A 73 -5.32 8.75 -10.93
C SER A 73 -5.53 7.43 -10.21
N ALA A 74 -4.44 6.76 -9.84
CA ALA A 74 -4.52 5.57 -9.01
C ALA A 74 -5.22 5.89 -7.67
N PHE A 75 -5.89 4.91 -7.09
CA PHE A 75 -6.51 5.04 -5.78
C PHE A 75 -5.59 4.52 -4.68
N ILE A 76 -5.02 3.34 -4.90
CA ILE A 76 -4.08 2.71 -3.97
C ILE A 76 -2.85 2.23 -4.75
N ILE A 77 -1.67 2.48 -4.21
CA ILE A 77 -0.40 1.91 -4.67
C ILE A 77 0.11 0.94 -3.61
N VAL A 78 0.52 -0.25 -4.03
CA VAL A 78 1.14 -1.25 -3.15
C VAL A 78 2.55 -1.55 -3.62
N GLU A 79 3.47 -1.59 -2.67
CA GLU A 79 4.84 -2.05 -2.83
C GLU A 79 5.02 -3.35 -2.04
N CYS A 80 5.48 -4.40 -2.71
CA CYS A 80 5.71 -5.72 -2.13
C CYS A 80 7.19 -5.96 -1.89
N LYS A 81 7.52 -6.52 -0.75
CA LYS A 81 8.88 -6.99 -0.43
C LYS A 81 8.82 -8.49 -0.16
N ALA A 82 9.92 -9.19 -0.41
CA ALA A 82 10.00 -10.59 -0.06
C ALA A 82 9.70 -10.82 1.43
N GLU A 83 9.06 -11.92 1.78
CA GLU A 83 8.65 -12.23 3.15
C GLU A 83 9.81 -12.27 4.15
N SER A 84 11.03 -12.57 3.67
CA SER A 84 12.26 -12.59 4.46
C SER A 84 12.89 -11.21 4.65
N VAL A 85 12.43 -10.19 3.92
CA VAL A 85 12.99 -8.83 3.97
C VAL A 85 12.29 -8.00 5.03
N THR A 86 13.06 -7.41 5.95
CA THR A 86 12.52 -6.41 6.88
C THR A 86 12.27 -5.11 6.13
N ILE A 87 11.05 -4.62 6.19
CA ILE A 87 10.67 -3.35 5.57
C ILE A 87 11.27 -2.21 6.40
N ARG A 88 12.08 -1.37 5.76
CA ARG A 88 12.76 -0.25 6.41
C ARG A 88 12.06 1.07 6.13
N LYS A 89 12.38 2.09 6.91
CA LYS A 89 11.81 3.42 6.76
C LYS A 89 12.10 4.04 5.39
N GLU A 90 13.28 3.78 4.83
CA GLU A 90 13.67 4.22 3.49
C GLU A 90 12.76 3.65 2.40
N ASP A 91 12.35 2.38 2.55
CA ASP A 91 11.42 1.71 1.63
C ASP A 91 10.05 2.43 1.61
N TYR A 92 9.57 2.91 2.77
CA TYR A 92 8.31 3.67 2.85
C TYR A 92 8.36 4.95 2.04
N TYR A 93 9.43 5.73 2.17
CA TYR A 93 9.56 7.00 1.46
C TYR A 93 9.68 6.82 -0.04
N GLN A 94 10.37 5.78 -0.51
CA GLN A 94 10.50 5.50 -1.93
C GLN A 94 9.13 5.14 -2.55
N GLY A 95 8.43 4.18 -1.97
CA GLY A 95 7.11 3.76 -2.45
C GLY A 95 6.06 4.85 -2.31
N TYR A 96 6.13 5.64 -1.23
CA TYR A 96 5.27 6.79 -1.02
C TYR A 96 5.42 7.85 -2.13
N ASN A 97 6.66 8.13 -2.55
CA ASN A 97 6.90 9.03 -3.68
C ASN A 97 6.18 8.56 -4.95
N TYR A 98 6.22 7.25 -5.22
CA TYR A 98 5.53 6.68 -6.39
C TYR A 98 4.02 6.84 -6.27
N ALA A 99 3.46 6.62 -5.09
CA ALA A 99 2.05 6.82 -4.84
C ALA A 99 1.63 8.28 -5.01
N ALA A 100 2.44 9.22 -4.51
CA ALA A 100 2.21 10.64 -4.68
C ALA A 100 2.25 11.08 -6.15
N TRP A 101 3.20 10.54 -6.94
CA TRP A 101 3.29 10.81 -8.38
C TRP A 101 2.13 10.22 -9.16
N ALA A 102 1.64 9.05 -8.77
CA ALA A 102 0.46 8.42 -9.36
C ALA A 102 -0.85 9.12 -8.96
N GLY A 103 -0.79 10.10 -8.05
CA GLY A 103 -1.96 10.80 -7.51
C GLY A 103 -2.84 9.93 -6.64
N ALA A 104 -2.29 8.85 -6.05
CA ALA A 104 -3.02 7.94 -5.20
C ALA A 104 -3.46 8.61 -3.88
N ASP A 105 -4.49 8.05 -3.25
CA ASP A 105 -4.94 8.47 -1.92
C ASP A 105 -4.29 7.62 -0.81
N PHE A 106 -3.89 6.38 -1.15
CA PHE A 106 -3.31 5.41 -0.22
C PHE A 106 -2.02 4.80 -0.76
N PHE A 107 -1.07 4.57 0.15
CA PHE A 107 0.13 3.80 -0.11
C PHE A 107 0.24 2.64 0.88
N VAL A 108 0.51 1.45 0.38
CA VAL A 108 0.70 0.24 1.16
C VAL A 108 2.09 -0.32 0.89
N THR A 109 2.81 -0.72 1.92
CA THR A 109 3.98 -1.58 1.79
C THR A 109 3.80 -2.85 2.61
N THR A 110 4.12 -3.99 2.02
CA THR A 110 3.87 -5.29 2.67
C THR A 110 4.90 -6.35 2.28
N ASN A 111 5.22 -7.21 3.25
CA ASN A 111 5.90 -8.47 3.04
C ASN A 111 5.04 -9.66 3.54
N LEU A 112 3.73 -9.46 3.72
CA LEU A 112 2.71 -10.33 4.32
C LEU A 112 2.83 -10.53 5.83
N LYS A 113 4.02 -10.49 6.42
CA LYS A 113 4.22 -10.52 7.89
C LYS A 113 3.95 -9.16 8.51
N GLU A 114 4.38 -8.12 7.82
CA GLU A 114 4.16 -6.73 8.17
C GLU A 114 3.47 -6.02 7.01
N THR A 115 2.45 -5.26 7.31
CA THR A 115 1.77 -4.38 6.35
C THR A 115 1.65 -2.99 6.98
N ARG A 116 2.16 -1.99 6.28
CA ARG A 116 2.09 -0.59 6.67
C ARG A 116 1.28 0.18 5.64
N ILE A 117 0.39 1.02 6.09
CA ILE A 117 -0.56 1.74 5.26
C ILE A 117 -0.46 3.22 5.58
N PHE A 118 -0.30 4.03 4.55
CA PHE A 118 -0.09 5.47 4.70
C PHE A 118 -1.12 6.25 3.87
N LYS A 119 -1.61 7.33 4.44
CA LYS A 119 -2.32 8.37 3.72
C LYS A 119 -1.33 9.11 2.82
N VAL A 120 -1.69 9.31 1.56
CA VAL A 120 -0.87 10.06 0.62
C VAL A 120 -1.32 11.52 0.57
N VAL A 121 -0.39 12.42 0.82
CA VAL A 121 -0.59 13.86 0.64
C VAL A 121 -0.11 14.24 -0.76
N LYS A 122 -1.02 14.77 -1.57
CA LYS A 122 -0.68 15.19 -2.94
C LYS A 122 0.17 16.46 -2.90
N GLY A 123 1.25 16.49 -3.66
CA GLY A 123 2.16 17.61 -3.75
C GLY A 123 3.54 17.33 -3.17
N GLU A 124 3.90 17.98 -2.08
CA GLU A 124 5.22 17.84 -1.46
C GLU A 124 5.31 16.57 -0.58
N LEU A 125 6.51 15.97 -0.54
CA LEU A 125 6.79 14.87 0.36
C LEU A 125 6.76 15.37 1.81
N PRO A 126 5.85 14.84 2.67
CA PRO A 126 5.75 15.29 4.04
C PRO A 126 6.99 14.85 4.85
N LYS A 127 7.38 15.65 5.84
CA LYS A 127 8.49 15.30 6.76
C LYS A 127 8.24 14.01 7.54
N LYS A 128 6.98 13.70 7.81
CA LYS A 128 6.53 12.49 8.48
C LYS A 128 5.35 11.91 7.72
N LEU A 129 5.44 10.61 7.39
CA LEU A 129 4.34 9.88 6.77
C LEU A 129 3.25 9.61 7.81
N GLU A 130 1.99 9.85 7.44
CA GLU A 130 0.83 9.54 8.28
C GLU A 130 0.40 8.09 8.05
N GLU A 131 0.67 7.24 9.03
CA GLU A 131 0.19 5.86 9.00
C GLU A 131 -1.27 5.80 9.45
N ILE A 132 -2.08 5.06 8.71
CA ILE A 132 -3.51 4.85 8.97
C ILE A 132 -3.80 3.38 9.23
N VAL A 133 -5.00 3.09 9.71
CA VAL A 133 -5.35 1.75 10.21
C VAL A 133 -5.56 0.72 9.11
N ASP A 134 -6.17 1.11 7.98
CA ASP A 134 -6.49 0.20 6.88
C ASP A 134 -6.74 0.95 5.56
N ILE A 135 -6.86 0.20 4.45
CA ILE A 135 -7.36 0.69 3.17
C ILE A 135 -8.88 0.47 3.08
N PRO A 136 -9.61 1.27 2.28
CA PRO A 136 -11.03 1.04 2.08
C PRO A 136 -11.29 -0.27 1.32
N THR A 137 -12.42 -0.90 1.58
CA THR A 137 -12.96 -1.96 0.72
C THR A 137 -13.45 -1.37 -0.60
N ALA A 138 -13.66 -2.22 -1.62
CA ALA A 138 -14.18 -1.79 -2.92
C ALA A 138 -15.53 -1.06 -2.79
N ASP A 139 -16.42 -1.53 -1.91
CA ASP A 139 -17.71 -0.88 -1.63
C ASP A 139 -17.57 0.51 -1.00
N MET A 140 -16.51 0.71 -0.21
CA MET A 140 -16.22 2.01 0.42
C MET A 140 -15.54 2.97 -0.55
N ALA A 141 -14.81 2.47 -1.56
CA ALA A 141 -13.94 3.25 -2.44
C ALA A 141 -14.69 4.39 -3.17
N ASN A 142 -15.95 4.18 -3.52
CA ASN A 142 -16.80 5.17 -4.19
C ASN A 142 -17.60 6.06 -3.23
N ASN A 143 -17.48 5.86 -1.91
CA ASN A 143 -18.11 6.68 -0.89
C ASN A 143 -17.10 7.67 -0.30
N GLU A 144 -17.08 8.91 -0.82
CA GLU A 144 -16.13 9.95 -0.40
C GLU A 144 -16.13 10.20 1.10
N LYS A 145 -17.30 10.13 1.76
CA LYS A 145 -17.39 10.34 3.20
C LYS A 145 -16.67 9.24 3.96
N LYS A 146 -16.91 7.96 3.62
CA LYS A 146 -16.24 6.82 4.25
C LYS A 146 -14.73 6.82 3.99
N VAL A 147 -14.31 7.18 2.77
CA VAL A 147 -12.89 7.32 2.43
C VAL A 147 -12.24 8.42 3.27
N LYS A 148 -12.86 9.60 3.41
CA LYS A 148 -12.37 10.69 4.26
C LYS A 148 -12.30 10.30 5.74
N GLU A 149 -13.31 9.60 6.25
CA GLU A 149 -13.32 9.09 7.62
C GLU A 149 -12.13 8.15 7.86
N LEU A 150 -11.86 7.22 6.95
CA LEU A 150 -10.74 6.30 7.03
C LEU A 150 -9.38 7.02 6.97
N LEU A 151 -9.22 7.98 6.07
CA LEU A 151 -8.00 8.80 5.94
C LEU A 151 -7.70 9.63 7.20
N ASN A 152 -8.71 9.89 8.03
CA ASN A 152 -8.56 10.61 9.29
C ASN A 152 -8.31 9.67 10.50
N GLN A 153 -8.44 8.35 10.31
CA GLN A 153 -8.13 7.35 11.33
C GLN A 153 -6.62 7.08 11.37
N THR A 154 -5.86 8.08 11.81
CA THR A 154 -4.42 7.92 11.98
C THR A 154 -4.12 6.86 13.03
N LYS A 155 -3.13 6.03 12.76
CA LYS A 155 -2.61 5.06 13.71
C LYS A 155 -1.83 5.81 14.79
N ALA A 156 -2.43 5.95 15.96
CA ALA A 156 -1.88 6.74 17.07
C ALA A 156 -0.50 6.22 17.53
N PHE A 157 -0.31 4.90 17.43
CA PHE A 157 0.94 4.25 17.82
C PHE A 157 1.30 3.14 16.85
N THR A 158 2.58 3.03 16.50
CA THR A 158 3.11 1.82 15.90
C THR A 158 3.14 0.70 16.96
N ARG A 159 3.21 -0.56 16.53
CA ARG A 159 3.32 -1.71 17.42
C ARG A 159 4.51 -1.55 18.38
N ASP A 160 5.63 -1.02 17.89
CA ASP A 160 6.83 -0.80 18.70
C ASP A 160 6.66 0.33 19.69
N GLU A 161 6.01 1.44 19.30
CA GLU A 161 5.68 2.55 20.22
C GLU A 161 4.72 2.09 21.30
N PHE A 162 3.71 1.29 20.95
CA PHE A 162 2.78 0.69 21.91
C PHE A 162 3.49 -0.27 22.87
N SER A 163 4.36 -1.14 22.36
CA SER A 163 5.17 -2.05 23.19
C SER A 163 6.09 -1.31 24.14
N ARG A 164 6.74 -0.23 23.69
CA ARG A 164 7.56 0.63 24.54
C ARG A 164 6.74 1.34 25.62
N LEU A 165 5.53 1.79 25.27
CA LEU A 165 4.61 2.43 26.22
C LEU A 165 4.17 1.43 27.29
N LEU A 166 3.75 0.22 26.89
CA LEU A 166 3.40 -0.86 27.81
C LEU A 166 4.55 -1.22 28.75
N TYR A 167 5.78 -1.33 28.22
CA TYR A 167 6.96 -1.59 29.05
C TYR A 167 7.22 -0.48 30.06
N LYS A 168 7.08 0.79 29.68
CA LYS A 168 7.18 1.93 30.60
C LYS A 168 6.10 1.88 31.70
N CYS A 169 4.84 1.61 31.33
CA CYS A 169 3.74 1.48 32.31
C CYS A 169 4.00 0.32 33.28
N HIS A 170 4.44 -0.82 32.78
CA HIS A 170 4.77 -1.98 33.59
C HIS A 170 5.86 -1.66 34.62
N ASN A 171 6.92 -0.97 34.21
CA ASN A 171 8.03 -0.59 35.10
C ASN A 171 7.59 0.42 36.17
N ILE A 172 6.70 1.34 35.84
CA ILE A 172 6.12 2.30 36.83
C ILE A 172 5.31 1.55 37.88
N ILE A 173 4.45 0.61 37.45
CA ILE A 173 3.61 -0.17 38.35
C ILE A 173 4.44 -1.08 39.26
N ARG A 174 5.55 -1.63 38.76
CA ARG A 174 6.42 -2.54 39.51
C ARG A 174 7.29 -1.84 40.54
N ASN A 175 7.62 -0.57 40.33
CA ASN A 175 8.52 0.22 41.17
C ASN A 175 7.80 1.15 42.18
N ASN A 176 6.48 1.08 42.23
CA ASN A 176 5.62 1.68 43.28
C ASN A 176 5.04 0.56 44.15
#